data_525ca4351936d9847bf49beadcf7dc2a
#
_entry.id   525ca4351936d9847bf49beadcf7dc2a
#
_cell.length_a   1.000
_cell.length_b   1.000
_cell.length_c   1.000
_cell.angle_alpha   90.00
_cell.angle_beta   90.00
_cell.angle_gamma   90.00
#
_symmetry.space_group_name_H-M   'P 1'
#
loop_
_entity.id
_entity.type
_entity.pdbx_description
1 polymer ?
#
loop_
_entity_poly.entity_id
_entity_poly.type
_entity_poly.pdbx_seq_one_letter_code
_entity_poly.pdbx_strand_id
1 'polypeptide(L)'
;MHPSESIWGTKSKSLAGKKIILGVTGSIAAVESLELARELIRHGAQVRAVMTPESLKIITQHTMEFATGQPVITNIGGQVEHVSLLGDFPDRADLLLIAPCTANTISKIAAGIDDTPVTTMATTAVGSGVPIMIAPAMHISMYRHPIVQKNIKTLTEYGIEFIDPYIEGKKAKLASVEEITERVIRRLGPRDFLGKRILIIGGSSAEPIDDMRIITNRGTGETAVQIALAAFERSADVELWMGRSSVTIPEFIRTKRFETLADLLEMVGEIDQDIVLVPAALSDYTVEKTEGKIPSDKEELVLHLRRAPKVLESIRKKKCVLFGFKAESSVTADELVARARSRMIEFELDGIVANDLREVSKGTTKVTIMTKKGTICTVAGSKKEVAHRILDEVLRYIT
;
A
#
# COMPACT_ATOMS: atom_id res chain seq x y z
N MET A 1 -26.38 -14.60 -12.75
CA MET A 1 -25.24 -14.08 -12.01
C MET A 1 -25.01 -12.64 -12.46
N HIS A 2 -25.03 -11.68 -11.54
CA HIS A 2 -24.81 -10.28 -11.87
C HIS A 2 -23.31 -10.06 -12.19
N PRO A 3 -22.93 -9.13 -13.14
CA PRO A 3 -21.52 -8.89 -13.48
C PRO A 3 -20.62 -8.49 -12.31
N SER A 4 -21.17 -7.90 -11.23
CA SER A 4 -20.42 -7.61 -10.01
C SER A 4 -19.99 -8.88 -9.25
N GLU A 5 -20.77 -9.96 -9.33
CA GLU A 5 -20.44 -11.23 -8.70
C GLU A 5 -19.24 -11.91 -9.38
N SER A 6 -19.12 -11.75 -10.71
CA SER A 6 -18.01 -12.33 -11.49
C SER A 6 -16.64 -11.70 -11.17
N ILE A 7 -16.61 -10.48 -10.65
CA ILE A 7 -15.37 -9.78 -10.28
C ILE A 7 -15.05 -9.89 -8.79
N TRP A 8 -15.95 -10.46 -7.98
CA TRP A 8 -15.75 -10.57 -6.53
C TRP A 8 -14.49 -11.37 -6.18
N GLY A 9 -13.60 -10.76 -5.41
CA GLY A 9 -12.39 -11.42 -4.93
C GLY A 9 -11.35 -11.77 -6.01
N THR A 10 -11.45 -11.21 -7.22
CA THR A 10 -10.52 -11.53 -8.33
C THR A 10 -9.12 -10.94 -8.17
N LYS A 11 -8.96 -9.86 -7.39
CA LYS A 11 -7.65 -9.29 -7.05
C LYS A 11 -7.11 -9.78 -5.71
N SER A 12 -7.97 -9.81 -4.69
CA SER A 12 -7.65 -10.37 -3.37
C SER A 12 -8.94 -10.66 -2.58
N LYS A 13 -8.79 -11.26 -1.42
CA LYS A 13 -9.88 -11.48 -0.46
C LYS A 13 -9.70 -10.65 0.83
N SER A 14 -8.91 -9.58 0.78
CA SER A 14 -8.60 -8.73 1.94
C SER A 14 -9.85 -8.10 2.57
N LEU A 15 -10.92 -7.89 1.79
CA LEU A 15 -12.20 -7.36 2.24
C LEU A 15 -13.32 -8.42 2.26
N ALA A 16 -12.98 -9.72 2.21
CA ALA A 16 -14.00 -10.78 2.24
C ALA A 16 -14.82 -10.72 3.55
N GLY A 17 -16.14 -10.76 3.40
CA GLY A 17 -17.09 -10.63 4.51
C GLY A 17 -17.31 -9.19 5.01
N LYS A 18 -16.63 -8.19 4.43
CA LYS A 18 -16.81 -6.78 4.80
C LYS A 18 -17.93 -6.12 4.00
N LYS A 19 -18.79 -5.38 4.70
CA LYS A 19 -19.90 -4.60 4.15
C LYS A 19 -19.55 -3.12 4.17
N ILE A 20 -19.56 -2.47 3.03
CA ILE A 20 -19.17 -1.06 2.87
C ILE A 20 -20.35 -0.29 2.29
N ILE A 21 -20.73 0.79 2.97
CA ILE A 21 -21.66 1.78 2.41
C ILE A 21 -20.84 2.85 1.73
N LEU A 22 -21.03 3.00 0.41
CA LEU A 22 -20.35 4.01 -0.39
C LEU A 22 -21.26 5.22 -0.61
N GLY A 23 -20.97 6.29 0.11
CA GLY A 23 -21.63 7.59 -0.05
C GLY A 23 -21.04 8.38 -1.22
N VAL A 24 -21.87 8.76 -2.19
CA VAL A 24 -21.46 9.52 -3.37
C VAL A 24 -22.09 10.90 -3.34
N THR A 25 -21.27 11.96 -3.41
CA THR A 25 -21.77 13.35 -3.36
C THR A 25 -21.52 14.10 -4.67
N GLY A 26 -22.12 15.29 -4.82
CA GLY A 26 -22.16 16.05 -6.05
C GLY A 26 -20.85 16.71 -6.48
N SER A 27 -19.78 15.96 -6.61
CA SER A 27 -18.52 16.36 -7.26
C SER A 27 -18.40 15.70 -8.62
N ILE A 28 -17.75 16.35 -9.58
CA ILE A 28 -17.46 15.73 -10.89
C ILE A 28 -16.67 14.43 -10.76
N ALA A 29 -15.89 14.28 -9.68
CA ALA A 29 -15.20 13.03 -9.35
C ALA A 29 -16.15 11.85 -8.99
N ALA A 30 -17.47 12.08 -8.92
CA ALA A 30 -18.45 11.00 -8.78
C ALA A 30 -18.36 9.95 -9.90
N VAL A 31 -17.84 10.32 -11.07
CA VAL A 31 -17.58 9.38 -12.16
C VAL A 31 -16.60 8.27 -11.79
N GLU A 32 -15.69 8.52 -10.86
CA GLU A 32 -14.71 7.55 -10.37
C GLU A 32 -15.31 6.57 -9.35
N SER A 33 -16.48 6.90 -8.76
CA SER A 33 -17.15 6.04 -7.77
C SER A 33 -17.57 4.70 -8.35
N LEU A 34 -17.82 4.64 -9.67
CA LEU A 34 -18.11 3.39 -10.38
C LEU A 34 -16.93 2.42 -10.26
N GLU A 35 -15.74 2.89 -10.62
CA GLU A 35 -14.54 2.03 -10.58
C GLU A 35 -14.13 1.75 -9.14
N LEU A 36 -14.27 2.71 -8.23
CA LEU A 36 -14.02 2.49 -6.80
C LEU A 36 -14.90 1.38 -6.22
N ALA A 37 -16.21 1.39 -6.51
CA ALA A 37 -17.12 0.33 -6.06
C ALA A 37 -16.68 -1.03 -6.59
N ARG A 38 -16.33 -1.11 -7.88
CA ARG A 38 -15.87 -2.34 -8.51
C ARG A 38 -14.53 -2.82 -7.97
N GLU A 39 -13.62 -1.89 -7.67
CA GLU A 39 -12.32 -2.23 -7.09
C GLU A 39 -12.47 -2.82 -5.69
N LEU A 40 -13.29 -2.23 -4.84
CA LEU A 40 -13.61 -2.80 -3.52
C LEU A 40 -14.20 -4.22 -3.63
N ILE A 41 -15.08 -4.45 -4.63
CA ILE A 41 -15.64 -5.79 -4.90
C ILE A 41 -14.57 -6.77 -5.38
N ARG A 42 -13.61 -6.34 -6.22
CA ARG A 42 -12.46 -7.17 -6.63
C ARG A 42 -11.60 -7.59 -5.45
N HIS A 43 -11.61 -6.84 -4.36
CA HIS A 43 -10.97 -7.20 -3.08
C HIS A 43 -11.88 -7.96 -2.12
N GLY A 44 -13.09 -8.33 -2.54
CA GLY A 44 -14.00 -9.20 -1.79
C GLY A 44 -15.05 -8.49 -0.95
N ALA A 45 -15.18 -7.15 -1.02
CA ALA A 45 -16.19 -6.41 -0.29
C ALA A 45 -17.61 -6.65 -0.85
N GLN A 46 -18.61 -6.46 0.02
CA GLN A 46 -19.98 -6.18 -0.35
C GLN A 46 -20.18 -4.66 -0.31
N VAL A 47 -20.53 -4.06 -1.44
CA VAL A 47 -20.67 -2.59 -1.55
C VAL A 47 -22.12 -2.22 -1.84
N ARG A 48 -22.67 -1.30 -1.05
CA ARG A 48 -23.98 -0.68 -1.32
C ARG A 48 -23.81 0.83 -1.44
N ALA A 49 -24.32 1.43 -2.50
CA ALA A 49 -24.18 2.87 -2.75
C ALA A 49 -25.34 3.67 -2.16
N VAL A 50 -25.01 4.86 -1.64
CA VAL A 50 -25.94 5.90 -1.21
C VAL A 50 -25.58 7.20 -1.91
N MET A 51 -26.53 7.83 -2.57
CA MET A 51 -26.28 8.97 -3.44
C MET A 51 -27.04 10.21 -3.01
N THR A 52 -26.38 11.37 -3.06
CA THR A 52 -27.06 12.66 -2.88
C THR A 52 -27.82 13.05 -4.15
N PRO A 53 -28.88 13.90 -4.06
CA PRO A 53 -29.55 14.44 -5.24
C PRO A 53 -28.60 15.13 -6.23
N GLU A 54 -27.54 15.78 -5.73
CA GLU A 54 -26.55 16.45 -6.59
C GLU A 54 -25.64 15.46 -7.33
N SER A 55 -25.33 14.31 -6.73
CA SER A 55 -24.55 13.28 -7.44
C SER A 55 -25.33 12.60 -8.56
N LEU A 56 -26.64 12.50 -8.43
CA LEU A 56 -27.54 11.96 -9.46
C LEU A 56 -27.58 12.82 -10.75
N LYS A 57 -27.16 14.08 -10.67
CA LYS A 57 -27.00 14.96 -11.85
C LYS A 57 -25.72 14.67 -12.64
N ILE A 58 -24.78 13.90 -12.06
CA ILE A 58 -23.47 13.60 -12.66
C ILE A 58 -23.42 12.15 -13.12
N ILE A 59 -23.80 11.21 -12.26
CA ILE A 59 -23.90 9.78 -12.59
C ILE A 59 -25.30 9.28 -12.21
N THR A 60 -25.80 8.31 -12.97
CA THR A 60 -27.16 7.80 -12.72
C THR A 60 -27.18 6.74 -11.63
N GLN A 61 -28.35 6.57 -10.99
CA GLN A 61 -28.61 5.46 -10.07
C GLN A 61 -28.30 4.11 -10.75
N HIS A 62 -28.74 3.89 -11.98
CA HIS A 62 -28.51 2.65 -12.70
C HIS A 62 -27.03 2.33 -12.91
N THR A 63 -26.19 3.36 -13.11
CA THR A 63 -24.73 3.17 -13.20
C THR A 63 -24.16 2.55 -11.93
N MET A 64 -24.59 3.04 -10.77
CA MET A 64 -24.11 2.53 -9.50
C MET A 64 -24.76 1.19 -9.11
N GLU A 65 -26.01 0.94 -9.50
CA GLU A 65 -26.64 -0.39 -9.37
C GLU A 65 -25.88 -1.44 -10.19
N PHE A 66 -25.50 -1.11 -11.42
CA PHE A 66 -24.66 -1.99 -12.23
C PHE A 66 -23.27 -2.22 -11.61
N ALA A 67 -22.65 -1.19 -11.03
CA ALA A 67 -21.33 -1.32 -10.41
C ALA A 67 -21.34 -2.25 -9.20
N THR A 68 -22.34 -2.10 -8.34
CA THR A 68 -22.42 -2.77 -7.03
C THR A 68 -23.20 -4.10 -7.09
N GLY A 69 -24.12 -4.25 -8.06
CA GLY A 69 -25.10 -5.35 -8.07
C GLY A 69 -26.15 -5.25 -6.97
N GLN A 70 -26.28 -4.07 -6.34
CA GLN A 70 -27.19 -3.81 -5.23
C GLN A 70 -28.08 -2.60 -5.50
N PRO A 71 -29.32 -2.55 -4.98
CA PRO A 71 -30.13 -1.35 -5.03
C PRO A 71 -29.43 -0.15 -4.39
N VAL A 72 -29.47 0.99 -5.10
CA VAL A 72 -28.87 2.25 -4.63
C VAL A 72 -29.89 3.03 -3.79
N ILE A 73 -29.42 3.61 -2.68
CA ILE A 73 -30.24 4.43 -1.80
C ILE A 73 -30.13 5.89 -2.26
N THR A 74 -31.25 6.45 -2.74
CA THR A 74 -31.34 7.86 -3.16
C THR A 74 -32.26 8.69 -2.28
N ASN A 75 -33.07 8.04 -1.47
CA ASN A 75 -33.92 8.64 -0.44
C ASN A 75 -33.95 7.74 0.79
N ILE A 76 -34.09 8.33 1.96
CA ILE A 76 -34.41 7.59 3.19
C ILE A 76 -35.91 7.46 3.27
N GLY A 77 -36.41 6.24 3.27
CA GLY A 77 -37.83 5.93 3.28
C GLY A 77 -38.30 5.26 4.56
N GLY A 78 -39.51 4.69 4.50
CA GLY A 78 -40.09 3.95 5.62
C GLY A 78 -39.34 2.65 6.01
N GLN A 79 -38.33 2.24 5.19
CA GLN A 79 -37.46 1.11 5.50
C GLN A 79 -36.33 1.49 6.48
N VAL A 80 -36.20 2.79 6.81
CA VAL A 80 -35.18 3.36 7.73
C VAL A 80 -33.77 2.81 7.47
N GLU A 81 -33.35 2.82 6.20
CA GLU A 81 -32.14 2.17 5.68
C GLU A 81 -30.87 2.60 6.45
N HIS A 82 -30.80 3.85 6.89
CA HIS A 82 -29.69 4.37 7.69
C HIS A 82 -29.56 3.62 9.03
N VAL A 83 -30.69 3.30 9.68
CA VAL A 83 -30.70 2.57 10.95
C VAL A 83 -30.33 1.10 10.73
N SER A 84 -30.92 0.45 9.70
CA SER A 84 -30.66 -0.96 9.43
C SER A 84 -29.22 -1.22 8.96
N LEU A 85 -28.59 -0.28 8.26
CA LEU A 85 -27.26 -0.44 7.68
C LEU A 85 -26.12 0.07 8.56
N LEU A 86 -26.37 1.12 9.35
CA LEU A 86 -25.32 1.81 10.11
C LEU A 86 -25.70 2.03 11.59
N GLY A 87 -26.90 1.62 12.01
CA GLY A 87 -27.32 1.66 13.39
C GLY A 87 -26.71 0.53 14.23
N ASP A 88 -27.20 0.37 15.46
CA ASP A 88 -26.68 -0.61 16.39
C ASP A 88 -27.35 -1.99 16.22
N PHE A 89 -27.08 -2.61 15.06
CA PHE A 89 -27.60 -3.92 14.68
C PHE A 89 -26.43 -4.90 14.38
N PRO A 90 -26.61 -6.20 14.65
CA PRO A 90 -25.55 -7.20 14.42
C PRO A 90 -25.08 -7.29 12.98
N ASP A 91 -25.97 -6.98 12.02
CA ASP A 91 -25.71 -7.13 10.56
C ASP A 91 -25.37 -5.81 9.85
N ARG A 92 -25.02 -4.77 10.63
CA ARG A 92 -24.63 -3.45 10.14
C ARG A 92 -23.38 -3.50 9.26
N ALA A 93 -23.14 -2.44 8.52
CA ALA A 93 -21.93 -2.29 7.71
C ALA A 93 -20.67 -2.07 8.59
N ASP A 94 -19.53 -2.49 8.07
CA ASP A 94 -18.21 -2.33 8.70
C ASP A 94 -17.64 -0.93 8.50
N LEU A 95 -18.09 -0.19 7.47
CA LEU A 95 -17.54 1.11 7.09
C LEU A 95 -18.57 1.94 6.31
N LEU A 96 -18.63 3.23 6.60
CA LEU A 96 -19.16 4.26 5.71
C LEU A 96 -18.00 4.96 5.01
N LEU A 97 -17.85 4.77 3.71
CA LEU A 97 -16.89 5.46 2.86
C LEU A 97 -17.60 6.53 2.05
N ILE A 98 -17.26 7.82 2.23
CA ILE A 98 -17.83 8.92 1.43
C ILE A 98 -16.79 9.37 0.40
N ALA A 99 -16.95 8.93 -0.84
CA ALA A 99 -16.02 9.16 -1.94
C ALA A 99 -16.74 9.30 -3.29
N PRO A 100 -16.71 10.50 -3.92
CA PRO A 100 -16.12 11.75 -3.43
C PRO A 100 -16.96 12.44 -2.36
N CYS A 101 -16.32 13.28 -1.53
CA CYS A 101 -17.00 14.12 -0.57
C CYS A 101 -16.77 15.62 -0.87
N THR A 102 -17.85 16.37 -1.05
CA THR A 102 -17.79 17.83 -1.29
C THR A 102 -17.60 18.62 0.00
N ALA A 103 -17.11 19.87 -0.10
CA ALA A 103 -17.03 20.81 1.02
C ALA A 103 -18.38 21.01 1.72
N ASN A 104 -19.48 21.04 0.94
CA ASN A 104 -20.84 21.14 1.48
C ASN A 104 -21.17 19.96 2.40
N THR A 105 -20.92 18.73 1.95
CA THR A 105 -21.19 17.53 2.72
C THR A 105 -20.31 17.44 3.98
N ILE A 106 -19.00 17.75 3.87
CA ILE A 106 -18.08 17.82 5.03
C ILE A 106 -18.63 18.81 6.07
N SER A 107 -19.04 19.99 5.63
CA SER A 107 -19.54 21.06 6.53
C SER A 107 -20.86 20.66 7.19
N LYS A 108 -21.76 19.99 6.45
CA LYS A 108 -23.02 19.49 7.02
C LYS A 108 -22.79 18.43 8.06
N ILE A 109 -21.94 17.45 7.82
CA ILE A 109 -21.60 16.40 8.77
C ILE A 109 -20.99 17.03 10.04
N ALA A 110 -20.08 17.99 9.89
CA ALA A 110 -19.46 18.69 11.03
C ALA A 110 -20.44 19.51 11.87
N ALA A 111 -21.53 19.98 11.25
CA ALA A 111 -22.59 20.74 11.90
C ALA A 111 -23.78 19.87 12.36
N GLY A 112 -23.76 18.54 12.14
CA GLY A 112 -24.86 17.64 12.47
C GLY A 112 -26.10 17.85 11.60
N ILE A 113 -25.96 18.35 10.36
CA ILE A 113 -27.07 18.56 9.43
C ILE A 113 -27.28 17.30 8.60
N ASP A 114 -28.43 16.71 8.67
CA ASP A 114 -28.78 15.45 8.01
C ASP A 114 -29.95 15.59 7.03
N ASP A 115 -29.79 16.44 6.03
CA ASP A 115 -30.79 16.76 5.01
C ASP A 115 -30.61 16.01 3.66
N THR A 116 -29.70 15.05 3.61
CA THR A 116 -29.48 14.16 2.46
C THR A 116 -29.27 12.71 2.92
N PRO A 117 -29.51 11.70 2.05
CA PRO A 117 -29.28 10.32 2.44
C PRO A 117 -27.86 10.06 2.94
N VAL A 118 -26.84 10.70 2.35
CA VAL A 118 -25.44 10.54 2.76
C VAL A 118 -25.18 11.17 4.14
N THR A 119 -25.74 12.35 4.43
CA THR A 119 -25.59 13.01 5.73
C THR A 119 -26.35 12.28 6.83
N THR A 120 -27.53 11.74 6.54
CA THR A 120 -28.29 10.90 7.46
C THR A 120 -27.54 9.60 7.80
N MET A 121 -26.91 8.97 6.79
CA MET A 121 -26.02 7.82 7.01
C MET A 121 -24.84 8.21 7.90
N ALA A 122 -24.21 9.38 7.67
CA ALA A 122 -23.08 9.83 8.48
C ALA A 122 -23.48 10.11 9.93
N THR A 123 -24.62 10.79 10.17
CA THR A 123 -25.14 11.05 11.50
C THR A 123 -25.38 9.74 12.27
N THR A 124 -25.98 8.75 11.60
CA THR A 124 -26.23 7.43 12.20
C THR A 124 -24.91 6.71 12.50
N ALA A 125 -23.96 6.69 11.56
CA ALA A 125 -22.67 6.02 11.73
C ALA A 125 -21.85 6.61 12.89
N VAL A 126 -21.82 7.96 13.02
CA VAL A 126 -21.19 8.62 14.17
C VAL A 126 -21.80 8.18 15.49
N GLY A 127 -23.14 8.17 15.57
CA GLY A 127 -23.86 7.81 16.78
C GLY A 127 -23.69 6.34 17.20
N SER A 128 -23.57 5.44 16.22
CA SER A 128 -23.41 3.98 16.45
C SER A 128 -21.97 3.50 16.50
N GLY A 129 -20.98 4.40 16.29
CA GLY A 129 -19.57 4.05 16.27
C GLY A 129 -19.12 3.22 15.04
N VAL A 130 -19.89 3.24 13.94
CA VAL A 130 -19.43 2.68 12.67
C VAL A 130 -18.32 3.58 12.11
N PRO A 131 -17.16 3.02 11.72
CA PRO A 131 -16.08 3.80 11.15
C PRO A 131 -16.52 4.60 9.91
N ILE A 132 -16.03 5.83 9.80
CA ILE A 132 -16.27 6.69 8.64
C ILE A 132 -14.93 7.06 8.02
N MET A 133 -14.83 6.92 6.70
CA MET A 133 -13.72 7.45 5.90
C MET A 133 -14.26 8.42 4.86
N ILE A 134 -13.56 9.54 4.69
CA ILE A 134 -13.96 10.62 3.77
C ILE A 134 -12.82 10.90 2.80
N ALA A 135 -13.11 10.86 1.49
CA ALA A 135 -12.21 11.26 0.42
C ALA A 135 -12.70 12.59 -0.21
N PRO A 136 -12.10 13.74 0.15
CA PRO A 136 -12.49 15.04 -0.38
C PRO A 136 -12.19 15.20 -1.87
N ALA A 137 -13.10 15.87 -2.60
CA ALA A 137 -12.86 16.25 -3.99
C ALA A 137 -13.55 17.59 -4.32
N MET A 138 -12.74 18.63 -4.52
CA MET A 138 -13.24 20.00 -4.74
C MET A 138 -12.18 20.91 -5.35
N HIS A 139 -12.55 22.14 -5.70
CA HIS A 139 -11.57 23.14 -6.10
C HIS A 139 -10.65 23.49 -4.90
N ILE A 140 -9.36 23.78 -5.17
CA ILE A 140 -8.36 24.01 -4.12
C ILE A 140 -8.73 25.17 -3.18
N SER A 141 -9.38 26.24 -3.69
CA SER A 141 -9.82 27.37 -2.86
C SER A 141 -10.92 26.96 -1.86
N MET A 142 -11.76 25.99 -2.22
CA MET A 142 -12.76 25.43 -1.29
C MET A 142 -12.09 24.55 -0.24
N TYR A 143 -11.14 23.70 -0.65
CA TYR A 143 -10.38 22.86 0.26
C TYR A 143 -9.60 23.69 1.28
N ARG A 144 -8.95 24.79 0.83
CA ARG A 144 -8.18 25.71 1.68
C ARG A 144 -9.06 26.68 2.49
N HIS A 145 -10.38 26.67 2.31
CA HIS A 145 -11.27 27.57 3.05
C HIS A 145 -11.14 27.31 4.55
N PRO A 146 -10.88 28.34 5.39
CA PRO A 146 -10.58 28.16 6.82
C PRO A 146 -11.66 27.37 7.58
N ILE A 147 -12.94 27.58 7.24
CA ILE A 147 -14.05 26.83 7.88
C ILE A 147 -14.04 25.38 7.44
N VAL A 148 -13.77 25.07 6.17
CA VAL A 148 -13.69 23.69 5.69
C VAL A 148 -12.53 22.96 6.38
N GLN A 149 -11.36 23.59 6.50
CA GLN A 149 -10.21 23.02 7.22
C GLN A 149 -10.52 22.81 8.71
N LYS A 150 -11.22 23.77 9.35
CA LYS A 150 -11.70 23.60 10.73
C LYS A 150 -12.65 22.40 10.85
N ASN A 151 -13.59 22.26 9.91
CA ASN A 151 -14.55 21.15 9.91
C ASN A 151 -13.86 19.79 9.71
N ILE A 152 -12.87 19.70 8.81
CA ILE A 152 -12.05 18.51 8.63
C ILE A 152 -11.35 18.16 9.96
N LYS A 153 -10.69 19.12 10.60
CA LYS A 153 -10.02 18.92 11.88
C LYS A 153 -10.99 18.44 12.96
N THR A 154 -12.15 19.09 13.10
CA THR A 154 -13.19 18.70 14.07
C THR A 154 -13.67 17.28 13.85
N LEU A 155 -13.94 16.88 12.59
CA LEU A 155 -14.36 15.53 12.25
C LEU A 155 -13.26 14.50 12.50
N THR A 156 -12.00 14.87 12.27
CA THR A 156 -10.84 14.00 12.61
C THR A 156 -10.73 13.77 14.12
N GLU A 157 -10.98 14.80 14.93
CA GLU A 157 -11.03 14.69 16.40
C GLU A 157 -12.17 13.77 16.87
N TYR A 158 -13.24 13.65 16.10
CA TYR A 158 -14.34 12.67 16.34
C TYR A 158 -14.02 11.27 15.78
N GLY A 159 -12.81 11.03 15.28
CA GLY A 159 -12.37 9.71 14.78
C GLY A 159 -12.74 9.41 13.34
N ILE A 160 -13.22 10.39 12.57
CA ILE A 160 -13.43 10.25 11.14
C ILE A 160 -12.08 10.33 10.42
N GLU A 161 -11.78 9.35 9.59
CA GLU A 161 -10.53 9.29 8.83
C GLU A 161 -10.69 10.02 7.49
N PHE A 162 -9.75 10.92 7.19
CA PHE A 162 -9.70 11.60 5.90
C PHE A 162 -8.62 11.00 5.02
N ILE A 163 -8.96 10.79 3.75
CA ILE A 163 -8.02 10.42 2.70
C ILE A 163 -7.69 11.70 1.95
N ASP A 164 -6.46 12.19 2.11
CA ASP A 164 -6.08 13.48 1.55
C ASP A 164 -6.25 13.53 0.03
N PRO A 165 -6.79 14.63 -0.50
CA PRO A 165 -6.93 14.78 -1.94
C PRO A 165 -5.56 15.01 -2.59
N TYR A 166 -5.40 14.50 -3.81
CA TYR A 166 -4.24 14.83 -4.64
C TYR A 166 -4.31 16.27 -5.13
N ILE A 167 -3.26 17.07 -4.84
CA ILE A 167 -3.22 18.47 -5.23
C ILE A 167 -2.55 18.65 -6.58
N GLU A 168 -3.33 19.00 -7.59
CA GLU A 168 -2.83 19.29 -8.93
C GLU A 168 -3.28 20.68 -9.38
N GLY A 169 -2.34 21.61 -9.49
CA GLY A 169 -2.63 23.00 -9.85
C GLY A 169 -3.65 23.66 -8.92
N LYS A 170 -4.83 23.97 -9.45
CA LYS A 170 -5.95 24.59 -8.70
C LYS A 170 -7.01 23.59 -8.23
N LYS A 171 -6.73 22.28 -8.26
CA LYS A 171 -7.68 21.23 -7.90
C LYS A 171 -7.17 20.44 -6.70
N ALA A 172 -8.08 20.15 -5.78
CA ALA A 172 -7.96 19.09 -4.79
C ALA A 172 -8.76 17.89 -5.35
N LYS A 173 -8.09 17.08 -6.15
CA LYS A 173 -8.70 15.91 -6.82
C LYS A 173 -8.94 14.78 -5.82
N LEU A 174 -9.91 13.95 -6.10
CA LEU A 174 -10.09 12.69 -5.38
C LEU A 174 -8.77 11.90 -5.37
N ALA A 175 -8.41 11.34 -4.23
CA ALA A 175 -7.33 10.35 -4.16
C ALA A 175 -7.59 9.21 -5.15
N SER A 176 -6.56 8.55 -5.64
CA SER A 176 -6.72 7.48 -6.62
C SER A 176 -7.58 6.34 -6.08
N VAL A 177 -8.28 5.66 -6.98
CA VAL A 177 -9.08 4.47 -6.62
C VAL A 177 -8.23 3.43 -5.88
N GLU A 178 -6.98 3.27 -6.30
CA GLU A 178 -6.01 2.38 -5.65
C GLU A 178 -5.73 2.83 -4.20
N GLU A 179 -5.39 4.10 -3.99
CA GLU A 179 -5.12 4.63 -2.65
C GLU A 179 -6.33 4.49 -1.73
N ILE A 180 -7.53 4.88 -2.19
CA ILE A 180 -8.75 4.76 -1.39
C ILE A 180 -8.97 3.29 -1.00
N THR A 181 -8.81 2.37 -1.95
CA THR A 181 -8.99 0.93 -1.70
C THR A 181 -7.98 0.40 -0.69
N GLU A 182 -6.69 0.74 -0.82
CA GLU A 182 -5.65 0.29 0.11
C GLU A 182 -5.84 0.87 1.52
N ARG A 183 -6.32 2.12 1.64
CA ARG A 183 -6.67 2.71 2.94
C ARG A 183 -7.89 2.04 3.57
N VAL A 184 -8.88 1.63 2.77
CA VAL A 184 -10.03 0.84 3.25
C VAL A 184 -9.57 -0.54 3.73
N ILE A 185 -8.70 -1.22 2.98
CA ILE A 185 -8.09 -2.50 3.39
C ILE A 185 -7.33 -2.33 4.70
N ARG A 186 -6.50 -1.29 4.82
CA ARG A 186 -5.79 -0.95 6.05
C ARG A 186 -6.73 -0.71 7.23
N ARG A 187 -7.85 0.01 7.01
CA ARG A 187 -8.82 0.34 8.07
C ARG A 187 -9.56 -0.89 8.58
N LEU A 188 -9.93 -1.80 7.69
CA LEU A 188 -10.72 -3.01 7.97
C LEU A 188 -9.87 -4.27 8.18
N GLY A 189 -8.57 -4.17 7.96
CA GLY A 189 -7.60 -5.26 8.07
C GLY A 189 -7.22 -5.61 9.52
N PRO A 190 -6.26 -6.53 9.70
CA PRO A 190 -5.92 -7.10 11.01
C PRO A 190 -5.25 -6.12 11.97
N ARG A 191 -4.61 -5.04 11.47
CA ARG A 191 -3.95 -3.99 12.26
C ARG A 191 -2.88 -4.51 13.23
N ASP A 192 -2.28 -5.66 12.93
CA ASP A 192 -1.35 -6.39 13.78
C ASP A 192 0.07 -5.80 13.78
N PHE A 193 0.36 -4.86 12.88
CA PHE A 193 1.56 -4.02 12.91
C PHE A 193 1.28 -2.56 13.36
N LEU A 194 0.13 -2.31 13.98
CA LEU A 194 -0.18 -0.97 14.49
C LEU A 194 0.90 -0.51 15.49
N GLY A 195 1.43 0.70 15.29
CA GLY A 195 2.50 1.26 16.11
C GLY A 195 3.91 0.71 15.82
N LYS A 196 4.07 -0.15 14.81
CA LYS A 196 5.38 -0.62 14.33
C LYS A 196 5.85 0.20 13.14
N ARG A 197 7.11 0.63 13.16
CA ARG A 197 7.78 1.32 12.05
C ARG A 197 8.60 0.31 11.27
N ILE A 198 8.30 0.19 9.97
CA ILE A 198 8.93 -0.81 9.09
C ILE A 198 9.63 -0.08 7.93
N LEU A 199 10.93 -0.33 7.80
CA LEU A 199 11.71 0.09 6.63
C LEU A 199 11.86 -1.09 5.68
N ILE A 200 11.55 -0.88 4.42
CA ILE A 200 11.86 -1.80 3.34
C ILE A 200 12.92 -1.16 2.43
N ILE A 201 14.02 -1.88 2.17
CA ILE A 201 15.06 -1.43 1.26
C ILE A 201 15.01 -2.32 0.02
N GLY A 202 14.64 -1.75 -1.14
CA GLY A 202 14.36 -2.50 -2.35
C GLY A 202 15.02 -1.93 -3.61
N GLY A 203 14.70 -2.56 -4.76
CA GLY A 203 15.33 -2.20 -6.04
C GLY A 203 16.76 -2.69 -6.17
N SER A 204 17.51 -2.12 -7.10
CA SER A 204 18.91 -2.46 -7.34
C SER A 204 19.80 -1.23 -7.17
N SER A 205 21.00 -1.41 -6.64
CA SER A 205 22.03 -0.37 -6.77
C SER A 205 22.54 -0.30 -8.21
N ALA A 206 23.02 0.88 -8.63
CA ALA A 206 23.56 1.14 -9.95
C ALA A 206 24.89 1.86 -9.79
N GLU A 207 25.98 1.15 -10.03
CA GLU A 207 27.32 1.68 -9.85
C GLU A 207 27.79 2.34 -11.16
N PRO A 208 28.07 3.64 -11.19
CA PRO A 208 28.47 4.34 -12.40
C PRO A 208 29.86 3.91 -12.88
N ILE A 209 29.98 3.54 -14.16
CA ILE A 209 31.25 3.32 -14.86
C ILE A 209 31.81 4.68 -15.37
N ASP A 210 30.92 5.45 -15.96
CA ASP A 210 31.16 6.80 -16.48
C ASP A 210 29.83 7.61 -16.37
N ASP A 211 29.75 8.79 -16.99
CA ASP A 211 28.55 9.62 -16.97
C ASP A 211 27.37 9.02 -17.78
N MET A 212 27.60 7.94 -18.54
CA MET A 212 26.61 7.34 -19.43
C MET A 212 26.29 5.88 -19.08
N ARG A 213 27.20 5.16 -18.45
CA ARG A 213 27.10 3.71 -18.26
C ARG A 213 27.14 3.34 -16.79
N ILE A 214 26.37 2.31 -16.45
CA ILE A 214 26.25 1.78 -15.08
C ILE A 214 26.41 0.26 -15.09
N ILE A 215 26.85 -0.29 -13.96
CA ILE A 215 26.71 -1.71 -13.60
C ILE A 215 25.56 -1.83 -12.60
N THR A 216 24.59 -2.70 -12.87
CA THR A 216 23.44 -2.90 -11.99
C THR A 216 22.94 -4.34 -12.06
N ASN A 217 22.18 -4.76 -11.08
CA ASN A 217 21.49 -6.04 -11.05
C ASN A 217 20.13 -5.96 -11.77
N ARG A 218 19.60 -7.11 -12.23
CA ARG A 218 18.31 -7.20 -12.93
C ARG A 218 17.08 -7.20 -12.00
N GLY A 219 17.20 -6.62 -10.82
CA GLY A 219 16.08 -6.52 -9.87
C GLY A 219 15.01 -5.53 -10.35
N THR A 220 13.74 -5.93 -10.30
CA THR A 220 12.60 -5.06 -10.67
C THR A 220 12.13 -4.16 -9.53
N GLY A 221 12.43 -4.51 -8.28
CA GLY A 221 11.91 -3.84 -7.08
C GLY A 221 10.51 -4.31 -6.64
N GLU A 222 9.85 -5.18 -7.42
CA GLU A 222 8.46 -5.58 -7.19
C GLU A 222 8.24 -6.23 -5.80
N THR A 223 9.14 -7.09 -5.35
CA THR A 223 9.04 -7.73 -4.03
C THR A 223 9.02 -6.70 -2.91
N ALA A 224 9.85 -5.65 -3.00
CA ALA A 224 9.89 -4.58 -2.01
C ALA A 224 8.58 -3.79 -1.97
N VAL A 225 8.02 -3.46 -3.12
CA VAL A 225 6.73 -2.75 -3.21
C VAL A 225 5.61 -3.60 -2.63
N GLN A 226 5.56 -4.90 -2.93
CA GLN A 226 4.53 -5.79 -2.39
C GLN A 226 4.64 -5.97 -0.86
N ILE A 227 5.87 -6.03 -0.32
CA ILE A 227 6.07 -6.07 1.14
C ILE A 227 5.65 -4.73 1.78
N ALA A 228 5.95 -3.60 1.15
CA ALA A 228 5.55 -2.29 1.64
C ALA A 228 4.03 -2.12 1.67
N LEU A 229 3.34 -2.55 0.61
CA LEU A 229 1.87 -2.57 0.55
C LEU A 229 1.27 -3.49 1.61
N ALA A 230 1.77 -4.72 1.73
CA ALA A 230 1.28 -5.67 2.74
C ALA A 230 1.49 -5.15 4.18
N ALA A 231 2.61 -4.48 4.45
CA ALA A 231 2.86 -3.85 5.75
C ALA A 231 1.91 -2.67 5.99
N PHE A 232 1.67 -1.85 4.97
CA PHE A 232 0.70 -0.75 5.01
C PHE A 232 -0.72 -1.25 5.29
N GLU A 233 -1.19 -2.27 4.58
CA GLU A 233 -2.49 -2.90 4.79
C GLU A 233 -2.67 -3.44 6.23
N ARG A 234 -1.57 -3.83 6.88
CA ARG A 234 -1.52 -4.33 8.26
C ARG A 234 -1.27 -3.23 9.31
N SER A 235 -1.42 -1.98 8.93
CA SER A 235 -1.32 -0.79 9.80
C SER A 235 0.09 -0.44 10.30
N ALA A 236 1.16 -0.93 9.68
CA ALA A 236 2.50 -0.43 9.95
C ALA A 236 2.67 1.05 9.52
N ASP A 237 3.61 1.76 10.16
CA ASP A 237 4.20 2.98 9.62
C ASP A 237 5.34 2.56 8.68
N VAL A 238 5.12 2.71 7.37
CA VAL A 238 5.99 2.16 6.33
C VAL A 238 6.83 3.24 5.71
N GLU A 239 8.14 2.97 5.58
CA GLU A 239 9.06 3.72 4.75
C GLU A 239 9.74 2.77 3.76
N LEU A 240 9.82 3.19 2.49
CA LEU A 240 10.43 2.43 1.41
C LEU A 240 11.66 3.18 0.90
N TRP A 241 12.85 2.58 1.02
CA TRP A 241 14.03 3.07 0.34
C TRP A 241 14.22 2.26 -0.95
N MET A 242 14.17 2.94 -2.08
CA MET A 242 14.12 2.28 -3.37
C MET A 242 15.25 2.74 -4.29
N GLY A 243 16.10 1.82 -4.68
CA GLY A 243 17.08 2.00 -5.74
C GLY A 243 16.42 1.97 -7.12
N ARG A 244 17.19 1.58 -8.14
CA ARG A 244 16.68 1.40 -9.49
C ARG A 244 15.56 0.36 -9.51
N SER A 245 14.44 0.70 -10.12
CA SER A 245 13.26 -0.17 -10.20
C SER A 245 12.50 0.05 -11.51
N SER A 246 11.77 -0.96 -11.97
CA SER A 246 10.91 -0.89 -13.16
C SER A 246 9.43 -0.94 -12.81
N VAL A 247 9.07 -0.96 -11.53
CA VAL A 247 7.68 -0.99 -11.05
C VAL A 247 7.25 0.37 -10.54
N THR A 248 5.98 0.67 -10.69
CA THR A 248 5.35 1.86 -10.10
C THR A 248 5.25 1.67 -8.59
N ILE A 249 5.61 2.70 -7.86
CA ILE A 249 5.44 2.77 -6.41
C ILE A 249 4.22 3.64 -6.13
N PRO A 250 3.25 3.18 -5.33
CA PRO A 250 2.10 4.00 -4.94
C PRO A 250 2.55 5.27 -4.22
N GLU A 251 1.98 6.42 -4.59
CA GLU A 251 2.38 7.74 -4.07
C GLU A 251 2.15 7.89 -2.56
N PHE A 252 1.19 7.14 -2.01
CA PHE A 252 0.91 7.15 -0.57
C PHE A 252 1.92 6.37 0.28
N ILE A 253 2.86 5.64 -0.34
CA ILE A 253 3.99 5.00 0.36
C ILE A 253 5.15 5.98 0.45
N ARG A 254 5.51 6.38 1.67
CA ARG A 254 6.65 7.27 1.91
C ARG A 254 7.93 6.64 1.37
N THR A 255 8.50 7.24 0.33
CA THR A 255 9.62 6.67 -0.41
C THR A 255 10.81 7.62 -0.45
N LYS A 256 12.01 7.09 -0.14
CA LYS A 256 13.30 7.73 -0.43
C LYS A 256 14.00 6.97 -1.55
N ARG A 257 14.83 7.67 -2.33
CA ARG A 257 15.59 7.07 -3.42
C ARG A 257 17.07 7.05 -3.11
N PHE A 258 17.74 6.00 -3.56
CA PHE A 258 19.19 5.90 -3.65
C PHE A 258 19.55 5.42 -5.07
N GLU A 259 20.73 5.71 -5.53
CA GLU A 259 21.23 5.23 -6.81
C GLU A 259 22.36 4.23 -6.61
N THR A 260 23.40 4.63 -5.88
CA THR A 260 24.58 3.82 -5.62
C THR A 260 24.53 3.11 -4.27
N LEU A 261 25.43 2.17 -4.10
CA LEU A 261 25.66 1.54 -2.80
C LEU A 261 26.18 2.55 -1.75
N ALA A 262 26.97 3.54 -2.21
CA ALA A 262 27.49 4.60 -1.34
C ALA A 262 26.36 5.46 -0.78
N ASP A 263 25.40 5.90 -1.63
CA ASP A 263 24.23 6.65 -1.19
C ASP A 263 23.45 5.87 -0.12
N LEU A 264 23.24 4.56 -0.37
CA LEU A 264 22.52 3.72 0.59
C LEU A 264 23.27 3.60 1.93
N LEU A 265 24.60 3.48 1.90
CA LEU A 265 25.41 3.41 3.12
C LEU A 265 25.34 4.70 3.94
N GLU A 266 25.28 5.86 3.28
CA GLU A 266 25.05 7.15 3.96
C GLU A 266 23.67 7.18 4.62
N MET A 267 22.61 6.74 3.89
CA MET A 267 21.25 6.68 4.39
C MET A 267 21.09 5.73 5.60
N VAL A 268 21.91 4.69 5.74
CA VAL A 268 21.88 3.77 6.90
C VAL A 268 21.99 4.53 8.22
N GLY A 269 22.66 5.69 8.24
CA GLY A 269 22.74 6.57 9.40
C GLY A 269 21.38 6.97 9.97
N GLU A 270 20.36 7.13 9.09
CA GLU A 270 19.02 7.62 9.40
C GLU A 270 18.07 6.52 9.93
N ILE A 271 18.47 5.24 9.88
CA ILE A 271 17.61 4.14 10.32
C ILE A 271 17.29 4.26 11.81
N ASP A 272 16.00 4.42 12.11
CA ASP A 272 15.41 4.44 13.44
C ASP A 272 14.16 3.54 13.55
N GLN A 273 13.84 2.79 12.47
CA GLN A 273 12.70 1.90 12.40
C GLN A 273 12.90 0.63 13.23
N ASP A 274 11.78 0.05 13.71
CA ASP A 274 11.79 -1.13 14.58
C ASP A 274 12.15 -2.42 13.81
N ILE A 275 11.78 -2.46 12.52
CA ILE A 275 11.93 -3.62 11.63
C ILE A 275 12.51 -3.14 10.30
N VAL A 276 13.52 -3.83 9.80
CA VAL A 276 14.14 -3.57 8.50
C VAL A 276 14.13 -4.84 7.64
N LEU A 277 13.54 -4.77 6.45
CA LEU A 277 13.58 -5.84 5.45
C LEU A 277 14.38 -5.37 4.23
N VAL A 278 15.32 -6.19 3.76
CA VAL A 278 16.25 -5.82 2.69
C VAL A 278 16.12 -6.73 1.46
N PRO A 279 15.01 -6.66 0.69
CA PRO A 279 14.86 -7.37 -0.58
C PRO A 279 15.65 -6.74 -1.74
N ALA A 280 16.50 -5.76 -1.48
CA ALA A 280 17.30 -5.08 -2.50
C ALA A 280 18.32 -6.01 -3.17
N ALA A 281 18.50 -5.86 -4.47
CA ALA A 281 19.54 -6.49 -5.25
C ALA A 281 20.78 -5.58 -5.31
N LEU A 282 21.55 -5.57 -4.23
CA LEU A 282 22.73 -4.72 -4.07
C LEU A 282 23.94 -5.32 -4.77
N SER A 283 24.81 -4.46 -5.31
CA SER A 283 26.04 -4.87 -5.98
C SER A 283 27.06 -5.44 -4.99
N ASP A 284 27.64 -6.59 -5.34
CA ASP A 284 28.76 -7.19 -4.59
C ASP A 284 30.11 -6.55 -4.95
N TYR A 285 30.15 -5.83 -6.06
CA TYR A 285 31.33 -5.16 -6.60
C TYR A 285 31.00 -3.73 -7.03
N THR A 286 31.96 -2.83 -6.86
CA THR A 286 31.92 -1.46 -7.35
C THR A 286 33.05 -1.21 -8.34
N VAL A 287 32.92 -0.18 -9.14
CA VAL A 287 33.95 0.30 -10.07
C VAL A 287 34.29 1.75 -9.73
N GLU A 288 35.53 2.14 -9.96
CA GLU A 288 35.92 3.55 -9.88
C GLU A 288 35.36 4.31 -11.07
N LYS A 289 34.52 5.31 -10.81
CA LYS A 289 33.89 6.11 -11.86
C LYS A 289 34.94 6.89 -12.64
N THR A 290 34.89 6.79 -13.94
CA THR A 290 35.66 7.66 -14.86
C THR A 290 34.87 8.94 -15.13
N GLU A 291 35.47 10.10 -14.95
CA GLU A 291 34.85 11.38 -15.31
C GLU A 291 34.63 11.49 -16.84
N GLY A 292 33.47 12.06 -17.20
CA GLY A 292 33.07 12.18 -18.60
C GLY A 292 32.60 10.84 -19.19
N LYS A 293 32.52 10.81 -20.53
CA LYS A 293 32.16 9.60 -21.29
C LYS A 293 33.43 8.89 -21.76
N ILE A 294 33.56 7.62 -21.43
CA ILE A 294 34.65 6.78 -21.99
C ILE A 294 34.47 6.68 -23.51
N PRO A 295 35.48 7.07 -24.32
CA PRO A 295 35.41 6.94 -25.78
C PRO A 295 35.20 5.50 -26.23
N SER A 296 34.56 5.32 -27.39
CA SER A 296 34.25 4.00 -27.95
C SER A 296 35.20 3.60 -29.10
N ASP A 297 36.35 4.24 -29.17
CA ASP A 297 37.38 4.03 -30.18
C ASP A 297 38.38 2.91 -29.87
N LYS A 298 38.28 2.35 -28.66
CA LYS A 298 39.08 1.21 -28.21
C LYS A 298 38.43 -0.11 -28.58
N GLU A 299 39.20 -1.08 -29.01
CA GLU A 299 38.74 -2.44 -29.32
C GLU A 299 38.24 -3.17 -28.02
N GLU A 300 38.81 -2.82 -26.87
CA GLU A 300 38.52 -3.44 -25.60
C GLU A 300 38.41 -2.40 -24.48
N LEU A 301 37.42 -2.58 -23.57
CA LEU A 301 37.29 -1.83 -22.34
C LEU A 301 37.39 -2.79 -21.13
N VAL A 302 38.45 -2.65 -20.37
CA VAL A 302 38.68 -3.43 -19.15
C VAL A 302 38.18 -2.63 -17.94
N LEU A 303 37.27 -3.25 -17.11
CA LEU A 303 36.79 -2.67 -15.88
C LEU A 303 37.39 -3.43 -14.69
N HIS A 304 38.02 -2.69 -13.77
CA HIS A 304 38.55 -3.25 -12.53
C HIS A 304 37.49 -3.12 -11.40
N LEU A 305 36.89 -4.23 -11.05
CA LEU A 305 35.88 -4.28 -10.01
C LEU A 305 36.52 -4.55 -8.65
N ARG A 306 36.13 -3.77 -7.64
CA ARG A 306 36.53 -3.95 -6.23
C ARG A 306 35.35 -4.48 -5.41
N ARG A 307 35.63 -5.30 -4.40
CA ARG A 307 34.59 -5.81 -3.50
C ARG A 307 33.92 -4.64 -2.77
N ALA A 308 32.58 -4.59 -2.85
CA ALA A 308 31.77 -3.57 -2.23
C ALA A 308 31.59 -3.83 -0.71
N PRO A 309 31.43 -2.78 0.12
CA PRO A 309 31.03 -2.92 1.51
C PRO A 309 29.66 -3.58 1.64
N LYS A 310 29.43 -4.35 2.70
CA LYS A 310 28.15 -5.03 2.91
C LYS A 310 27.20 -4.15 3.73
N VAL A 311 26.13 -3.69 3.12
CA VAL A 311 25.11 -2.85 3.77
C VAL A 311 24.48 -3.53 4.98
N LEU A 312 24.26 -4.85 4.94
CA LEU A 312 23.71 -5.61 6.06
C LEU A 312 24.56 -5.50 7.34
N GLU A 313 25.89 -5.46 7.21
CA GLU A 313 26.80 -5.24 8.35
C GLU A 313 26.61 -3.87 8.99
N SER A 314 26.37 -2.85 8.17
CA SER A 314 26.12 -1.49 8.64
C SER A 314 24.77 -1.36 9.30
N ILE A 315 23.72 -1.99 8.72
CA ILE A 315 22.37 -2.02 9.31
C ILE A 315 22.37 -2.82 10.61
N ARG A 316 23.13 -3.92 10.72
CA ARG A 316 23.19 -4.74 11.96
C ARG A 316 23.66 -3.96 13.18
N LYS A 317 24.42 -2.89 12.99
CA LYS A 317 24.83 -1.98 14.07
C LYS A 317 23.67 -1.16 14.65
N LYS A 318 22.53 -1.12 13.95
CA LYS A 318 21.30 -0.48 14.42
C LYS A 318 20.47 -1.43 15.28
N LYS A 319 19.73 -0.86 16.23
CA LYS A 319 18.84 -1.63 17.10
C LYS A 319 17.50 -1.87 16.41
N CYS A 320 17.45 -2.85 15.51
CA CYS A 320 16.24 -3.22 14.77
C CYS A 320 16.18 -4.74 14.57
N VAL A 321 14.98 -5.24 14.28
CA VAL A 321 14.79 -6.59 13.73
C VAL A 321 15.16 -6.57 12.26
N LEU A 322 16.12 -7.40 11.83
CA LEU A 322 16.69 -7.35 10.49
C LEU A 322 16.43 -8.64 9.72
N PHE A 323 15.70 -8.53 8.62
CA PHE A 323 15.46 -9.61 7.66
C PHE A 323 16.21 -9.36 6.35
N GLY A 324 17.11 -10.28 6.00
CA GLY A 324 17.82 -10.29 4.73
C GLY A 324 17.10 -11.11 3.66
N PHE A 325 17.50 -10.93 2.41
CA PHE A 325 17.00 -11.71 1.28
C PHE A 325 18.17 -12.33 0.52
N LYS A 326 17.97 -13.55 0.02
CA LYS A 326 18.98 -14.28 -0.74
C LYS A 326 18.35 -14.89 -1.97
N ALA A 327 18.69 -14.36 -3.13
CA ALA A 327 18.35 -14.97 -4.39
C ALA A 327 19.51 -15.87 -4.87
N GLU A 328 19.20 -17.06 -5.32
CA GLU A 328 20.13 -18.00 -5.93
C GLU A 328 19.59 -18.43 -7.30
N SER A 329 20.43 -19.06 -8.09
CA SER A 329 20.02 -19.63 -9.37
C SER A 329 20.58 -21.04 -9.51
N SER A 330 19.73 -21.96 -9.94
CA SER A 330 20.14 -23.35 -10.25
C SER A 330 20.71 -24.11 -9.05
N VAL A 331 20.07 -23.96 -7.88
CA VAL A 331 20.41 -24.68 -6.65
C VAL A 331 19.32 -25.68 -6.25
N THR A 332 19.67 -26.70 -5.50
CA THR A 332 18.70 -27.58 -4.84
C THR A 332 18.08 -26.88 -3.63
N ALA A 333 16.94 -27.38 -3.14
CA ALA A 333 16.30 -26.84 -1.95
C ALA A 333 17.20 -26.87 -0.72
N ASP A 334 17.96 -27.95 -0.54
CA ASP A 334 18.89 -28.12 0.58
C ASP A 334 20.08 -27.15 0.47
N GLU A 335 20.63 -26.96 -0.72
CA GLU A 335 21.68 -25.96 -0.96
C GLU A 335 21.20 -24.55 -0.71
N LEU A 336 19.95 -24.21 -1.15
CA LEU A 336 19.35 -22.91 -0.90
C LEU A 336 19.25 -22.64 0.61
N VAL A 337 18.73 -23.60 1.37
CA VAL A 337 18.63 -23.53 2.84
C VAL A 337 20.01 -23.40 3.49
N ALA A 338 20.99 -24.18 3.06
CA ALA A 338 22.34 -24.14 3.61
C ALA A 338 23.00 -22.77 3.38
N ARG A 339 22.92 -22.21 2.15
CA ARG A 339 23.46 -20.90 1.80
C ARG A 339 22.75 -19.76 2.52
N ALA A 340 21.41 -19.85 2.64
CA ALA A 340 20.63 -18.88 3.39
C ALA A 340 21.01 -18.87 4.87
N ARG A 341 21.16 -20.06 5.48
CA ARG A 341 21.62 -20.21 6.88
C ARG A 341 23.01 -19.61 7.10
N SER A 342 23.95 -19.91 6.21
CA SER A 342 25.29 -19.33 6.27
C SER A 342 25.25 -17.80 6.25
N ARG A 343 24.45 -17.22 5.34
CA ARG A 343 24.27 -15.77 5.20
C ARG A 343 23.62 -15.16 6.44
N MET A 344 22.64 -15.85 7.03
CA MET A 344 21.97 -15.40 8.25
C MET A 344 22.93 -15.32 9.43
N ILE A 345 23.84 -16.30 9.56
CA ILE A 345 24.87 -16.33 10.59
C ILE A 345 25.92 -15.24 10.33
N GLU A 346 26.42 -15.13 9.09
CA GLU A 346 27.45 -14.15 8.68
C GLU A 346 27.06 -12.70 9.02
N PHE A 347 25.80 -12.33 8.82
CA PHE A 347 25.30 -10.97 9.06
C PHE A 347 24.44 -10.82 10.32
N GLU A 348 24.43 -11.84 11.18
CA GLU A 348 23.64 -11.86 12.42
C GLU A 348 22.17 -11.47 12.21
N LEU A 349 21.56 -11.95 11.10
CA LEU A 349 20.18 -11.62 10.74
C LEU A 349 19.19 -12.30 11.68
N ASP A 350 18.09 -11.64 11.97
CA ASP A 350 16.97 -12.19 12.73
C ASP A 350 16.12 -13.16 11.89
N GLY A 351 16.13 -12.95 10.57
CA GLY A 351 15.56 -13.86 9.59
C GLY A 351 16.09 -13.63 8.19
N ILE A 352 15.84 -14.60 7.31
CA ILE A 352 16.23 -14.54 5.90
C ILE A 352 15.14 -15.15 5.03
N VAL A 353 14.89 -14.51 3.90
CA VAL A 353 13.98 -14.98 2.85
C VAL A 353 14.82 -15.41 1.66
N ALA A 354 14.77 -16.67 1.27
CA ALA A 354 15.57 -17.23 0.19
C ALA A 354 14.68 -17.74 -0.95
N ASN A 355 15.11 -17.53 -2.19
CA ASN A 355 14.42 -18.05 -3.37
C ASN A 355 15.38 -18.46 -4.48
N ASP A 356 14.94 -19.42 -5.32
CA ASP A 356 15.59 -19.72 -6.59
C ASP A 356 14.93 -18.86 -7.69
N LEU A 357 15.75 -18.12 -8.44
CA LEU A 357 15.28 -17.23 -9.51
C LEU A 357 14.52 -17.96 -10.62
N ARG A 358 14.74 -19.27 -10.79
CA ARG A 358 13.96 -20.11 -11.73
C ARG A 358 12.51 -20.32 -11.31
N GLU A 359 12.22 -20.20 -10.01
CA GLU A 359 10.87 -20.33 -9.44
C GLU A 359 10.16 -18.96 -9.35
N VAL A 360 10.75 -17.92 -9.93
CA VAL A 360 10.18 -16.56 -10.01
C VAL A 360 9.60 -16.35 -11.41
N SER A 361 8.32 -16.03 -11.49
CA SER A 361 7.67 -15.62 -12.73
C SER A 361 6.99 -14.25 -12.59
N LYS A 362 6.36 -13.76 -13.66
CA LYS A 362 5.64 -12.48 -13.61
C LYS A 362 4.45 -12.62 -12.64
N GLY A 363 4.56 -11.94 -11.48
CA GLY A 363 3.50 -11.89 -10.45
C GLY A 363 3.48 -13.05 -9.46
N THR A 364 4.26 -14.14 -9.65
CA THR A 364 4.33 -15.26 -8.69
C THR A 364 5.76 -15.55 -8.25
N THR A 365 5.92 -16.10 -7.05
CA THR A 365 7.22 -16.48 -6.50
C THR A 365 7.06 -17.60 -5.49
N LYS A 366 8.16 -18.33 -5.24
CA LYS A 366 8.29 -19.29 -4.15
C LYS A 366 9.48 -18.89 -3.31
N VAL A 367 9.32 -18.86 -2.01
CA VAL A 367 10.37 -18.48 -1.07
C VAL A 367 10.45 -19.46 0.10
N THR A 368 11.64 -19.63 0.66
CA THR A 368 11.86 -20.29 1.94
C THR A 368 12.25 -19.22 2.96
N ILE A 369 11.49 -19.12 4.04
CA ILE A 369 11.68 -18.14 5.13
C ILE A 369 12.30 -18.89 6.30
N MET A 370 13.37 -18.34 6.85
CA MET A 370 14.07 -18.88 8.01
C MET A 370 14.24 -17.80 9.06
N THR A 371 14.11 -18.14 10.34
CA THR A 371 14.33 -17.21 11.44
C THR A 371 15.38 -17.75 12.42
N LYS A 372 16.00 -16.85 13.16
CA LYS A 372 16.97 -17.21 14.22
C LYS A 372 16.33 -18.05 15.34
N LYS A 373 15.01 -17.94 15.53
CA LYS A 373 14.25 -18.79 16.49
C LYS A 373 14.02 -20.22 15.98
N GLY A 374 14.52 -20.59 14.78
CA GLY A 374 14.47 -21.94 14.23
C GLY A 374 13.30 -22.25 13.28
N THR A 375 12.46 -21.25 12.98
CA THR A 375 11.41 -21.44 11.96
C THR A 375 12.03 -21.66 10.58
N ILE A 376 11.52 -22.64 9.83
CA ILE A 376 11.80 -22.83 8.41
C ILE A 376 10.46 -23.14 7.75
N CYS A 377 10.01 -22.31 6.85
CA CYS A 377 8.80 -22.56 6.07
C CYS A 377 8.97 -22.14 4.61
N THR A 378 8.36 -22.90 3.72
CA THR A 378 8.33 -22.60 2.28
C THR A 378 6.92 -22.19 1.88
N VAL A 379 6.82 -21.06 1.18
CA VAL A 379 5.56 -20.51 0.70
C VAL A 379 5.67 -20.19 -0.78
N ALA A 380 4.57 -20.40 -1.52
CA ALA A 380 4.46 -20.08 -2.93
C ALA A 380 3.10 -19.42 -3.21
N GLY A 381 3.05 -18.53 -4.17
CA GLY A 381 1.84 -17.83 -4.56
C GLY A 381 2.13 -16.53 -5.31
N SER A 382 1.15 -15.66 -5.39
CA SER A 382 1.37 -14.31 -5.87
C SER A 382 2.36 -13.56 -4.97
N LYS A 383 3.08 -12.60 -5.52
CA LYS A 383 4.03 -11.80 -4.70
C LYS A 383 3.34 -11.07 -3.55
N LYS A 384 2.07 -10.68 -3.72
CA LYS A 384 1.25 -10.09 -2.65
C LYS A 384 1.01 -11.11 -1.52
N GLU A 385 0.56 -12.32 -1.84
CA GLU A 385 0.35 -13.39 -0.84
C GLU A 385 1.64 -13.74 -0.12
N VAL A 386 2.74 -13.89 -0.86
CA VAL A 386 4.06 -14.17 -0.28
C VAL A 386 4.53 -13.04 0.63
N ALA A 387 4.29 -11.77 0.26
CA ALA A 387 4.61 -10.63 1.11
C ALA A 387 3.88 -10.68 2.47
N HIS A 388 2.58 -11.00 2.48
CA HIS A 388 1.84 -11.22 3.72
C HIS A 388 2.41 -12.36 4.55
N ARG A 389 2.81 -13.48 3.91
CA ARG A 389 3.40 -14.64 4.62
C ARG A 389 4.77 -14.30 5.21
N ILE A 390 5.59 -13.49 4.51
CA ILE A 390 6.85 -12.98 5.07
C ILE A 390 6.55 -12.16 6.33
N LEU A 391 5.58 -11.26 6.29
CA LEU A 391 5.20 -10.46 7.44
C LEU A 391 4.59 -11.30 8.58
N ASP A 392 3.90 -12.41 8.29
CA ASP A 392 3.44 -13.34 9.33
C ASP A 392 4.64 -13.90 10.13
N GLU A 393 5.73 -14.29 9.44
CA GLU A 393 6.94 -14.80 10.12
C GLU A 393 7.70 -13.68 10.86
N VAL A 394 7.71 -12.45 10.32
CA VAL A 394 8.24 -11.29 11.04
C VAL A 394 7.44 -11.04 12.32
N LEU A 395 6.10 -11.06 12.24
CA LEU A 395 5.23 -10.87 13.40
C LEU A 395 5.49 -11.95 14.47
N ARG A 396 5.50 -13.23 14.08
CA ARG A 396 5.83 -14.34 15.00
C ARG A 396 7.21 -14.21 15.64
N TYR A 397 8.15 -13.61 14.92
CA TYR A 397 9.49 -13.40 15.46
C TYR A 397 9.52 -12.32 16.54
N ILE A 398 8.73 -11.27 16.41
CA ILE A 398 8.71 -10.13 17.36
C ILE A 398 7.75 -10.31 18.53
N THR A 399 6.78 -11.23 18.42
CA THR A 399 5.87 -11.66 19.51
C THR A 399 6.44 -12.86 20.27
#